data_9d0099912a1c98264e3850d348aaa583
#
_entry.id   9d0099912a1c98264e3850d348aaa583
#
_cell.length_a   1.000
_cell.length_b   1.000
_cell.length_c   1.000
_cell.angle_alpha   90.00
_cell.angle_beta   90.00
_cell.angle_gamma   90.00
#
_symmetry.space_group_name_H-M   'P 1'
#
loop_
_entity.id
_entity.type
_entity.pdbx_description
1 polymer ?
#
loop_
_entity_poly.entity_id
_entity_poly.type
_entity_poly.pdbx_seq_one_letter_code
_entity_poly.pdbx_strand_id
1 'polypeptide(L)' 'MQNNIEFYGTADIRKILGIGNKACLELFHRKDFPCVKFGKSFKISKDMFNEYVSTRRVLDENNN' A
#
# COMPACT_ATOMS: atom_id res chain seq x y z
N MET A 1 -12.26 12.44 -18.92
CA MET A 1 -12.11 12.11 -18.62
C MET A 1 -12.03 11.87 -17.35
N GLN A 2 -12.07 11.46 -16.90
CA GLN A 2 -12.12 11.34 -15.85
C GLN A 2 -11.14 10.80 -15.24
N ASN A 3 -10.50 11.09 -14.60
CA ASN A 3 -9.55 10.60 -13.97
C ASN A 3 -9.97 10.12 -12.72
N ASN A 4 -10.44 9.02 -12.54
CA ASN A 4 -10.92 8.48 -11.33
C ASN A 4 -9.80 7.82 -10.62
N ILE A 5 -9.16 8.53 -9.75
CA ILE A 5 -8.10 7.97 -8.94
C ILE A 5 -8.76 7.25 -7.79
N GLU A 6 -8.50 5.97 -7.66
CA GLU A 6 -9.05 5.18 -6.59
C GLU A 6 -7.98 4.88 -5.56
N PHE A 7 -8.40 4.78 -4.32
CA PHE A 7 -7.48 4.57 -3.22
C PHE A 7 -7.84 3.35 -2.40
N TYR A 8 -6.84 2.74 -1.81
CA TYR A 8 -7.04 1.71 -0.79
C TYR A 8 -6.82 2.34 0.57
N GLY A 9 -7.64 1.98 1.53
CA GLY A 9 -7.39 2.36 2.92
C GLY A 9 -6.69 1.22 3.64
N THR A 10 -6.47 1.40 4.94
CA THR A 10 -5.78 0.37 5.72
C THR A 10 -6.58 -0.93 5.74
N ALA A 11 -7.91 -0.85 5.85
CA ALA A 11 -8.71 -2.06 5.88
C ALA A 11 -8.58 -2.85 4.58
N ASP A 12 -8.50 -2.14 3.46
CA ASP A 12 -8.35 -2.80 2.18
C ASP A 12 -7.01 -3.50 2.08
N ILE A 13 -5.96 -2.84 2.53
CA ILE A 13 -4.64 -3.41 2.43
C ILE A 13 -4.50 -4.64 3.33
N ARG A 14 -5.10 -4.60 4.53
CA ARG A 14 -5.07 -5.77 5.40
C ARG A 14 -5.72 -6.96 4.71
N LYS A 15 -6.83 -6.71 4.03
CA LYS A 15 -7.54 -7.79 3.35
C LYS A 15 -6.76 -8.30 2.15
N ILE A 16 -6.22 -7.39 1.36
CA ILE A 16 -5.48 -7.77 0.16
C ILE A 16 -4.23 -8.57 0.50
N LEU A 17 -3.49 -8.11 1.50
CA LEU A 17 -2.24 -8.76 1.86
C LEU A 17 -2.39 -9.85 2.91
N GLY A 18 -3.56 -9.93 3.52
CA GLY A 18 -3.78 -10.95 4.54
C GLY A 18 -2.95 -10.71 5.80
N ILE A 19 -2.79 -9.46 6.19
CA ILE A 19 -1.97 -9.11 7.34
C ILE A 19 -2.82 -8.49 8.42
N GLY A 20 -2.32 -8.49 9.63
CA GLY A 20 -3.03 -7.92 10.75
C GLY A 20 -2.89 -6.41 10.82
N ASN A 21 -3.55 -5.83 11.80
CA ASN A 21 -3.59 -4.39 11.94
C ASN A 21 -2.21 -3.80 12.22
N LYS A 22 -1.45 -4.44 13.09
CA LYS A 22 -0.14 -3.92 13.44
C LYS A 22 0.80 -3.92 12.25
N ALA A 23 0.82 -5.01 11.52
CA ALA A 23 1.68 -5.10 10.34
C ALA A 23 1.27 -4.08 9.29
N CYS A 24 -0.03 -3.84 9.15
CA CYS A 24 -0.53 -2.88 8.19
C CYS A 24 -0.10 -1.47 8.56
N LEU A 25 -0.21 -1.12 9.84
CA LEU A 25 0.20 0.20 10.28
C LEU A 25 1.70 0.41 10.09
N GLU A 26 2.47 -0.63 10.34
CA GLU A 26 3.91 -0.53 10.11
C GLU A 26 4.21 -0.29 8.65
N LEU A 27 3.47 -0.94 7.77
CA LEU A 27 3.65 -0.74 6.34
C LEU A 27 3.37 0.71 5.94
N PHE A 28 2.26 1.25 6.45
CA PHE A 28 1.88 2.61 6.10
C PHE A 28 2.83 3.65 6.68
N HIS A 29 3.65 3.26 7.66
CA HIS A 29 4.62 4.18 8.24
C HIS A 29 6.00 4.05 7.61
N ARG A 30 6.18 3.14 6.68
CA ARG A 30 7.48 3.01 6.01
C ARG A 30 7.70 4.22 5.13
N LYS A 31 8.94 4.66 5.06
CA LYS A 31 9.27 5.82 4.26
C LYS A 31 9.11 5.56 2.77
N ASP A 32 9.29 4.31 2.36
CA ASP A 32 9.21 3.98 0.95
C ASP A 32 7.81 3.63 0.50
N PHE A 33 6.84 3.63 1.39
CA PHE A 33 5.47 3.30 1.02
C PHE A 33 4.75 4.58 0.60
N PRO A 34 4.38 4.70 -0.67
CA PRO A 34 3.85 5.97 -1.18
C PRO A 34 2.40 6.21 -0.80
N CYS A 35 2.13 6.37 0.47
CA CYS A 35 0.79 6.63 0.94
C CYS A 35 0.62 8.10 1.26
N VAL A 36 -0.63 8.53 1.36
CA VAL A 36 -0.95 9.88 1.75
C VAL A 36 -1.86 9.84 2.96
N LYS A 37 -1.88 10.92 3.70
CA LYS A 37 -2.69 11.00 4.89
C LYS A 37 -3.80 12.00 4.68
N PHE A 38 -5.02 11.56 4.90
CA PHE A 38 -6.18 12.44 4.84
C PHE A 38 -6.75 12.51 6.24
N GLY A 39 -6.53 13.62 6.93
CA GLY A 39 -6.96 13.74 8.32
C GLY A 39 -6.30 12.65 9.14
N LYS A 40 -7.09 11.75 9.69
CA LYS A 40 -6.57 10.66 10.50
C LYS A 40 -6.44 9.36 9.73
N SER A 41 -6.77 9.38 8.45
CA SER A 41 -6.76 8.16 7.66
C SER A 41 -5.57 8.13 6.73
N PHE A 42 -5.04 6.94 6.52
CA PHE A 42 -3.96 6.76 5.55
C PHE A 42 -4.54 6.06 4.33
N LYS A 43 -4.15 6.51 3.16
CA LYS A 43 -4.61 5.90 1.92
C LYS A 43 -3.49 5.85 0.92
N ILE A 44 -3.58 4.94 -0.02
CA ILE A 44 -2.59 4.83 -1.08
C ILE A 44 -3.36 4.60 -2.38
N SER A 45 -2.95 5.25 -3.45
CA SER A 45 -3.64 5.03 -4.72
C SER A 45 -3.43 3.60 -5.17
N LYS A 46 -4.41 3.04 -5.87
CA LYS A 46 -4.31 1.67 -6.32
C LYS A 46 -3.13 1.47 -7.25
N ASP A 47 -2.88 2.44 -8.11
CA ASP A 47 -1.77 2.34 -9.04
C ASP A 47 -0.43 2.31 -8.30
N MET A 48 -0.26 3.18 -7.31
CA MET A 48 0.98 3.21 -6.56
C MET A 48 1.16 1.95 -5.75
N PHE A 49 0.07 1.43 -5.20
CA PHE A 49 0.15 0.20 -4.43
C PHE A 49 0.57 -0.96 -5.32
N ASN A 50 -0.04 -1.06 -6.50
CA ASN A 50 0.30 -2.14 -7.42
C ASN A 50 1.75 -2.06 -7.83
N GLU A 51 2.23 -0.89 -8.09
CA GLU A 51 3.62 -0.69 -8.48
C GLU A 51 4.56 -1.07 -7.34
N TYR A 52 4.22 -0.66 -6.13
CA TYR A 52 5.04 -0.94 -4.96
C TYR A 52 5.17 -2.44 -4.74
N VAL A 53 4.04 -3.13 -4.79
CA VAL A 53 4.03 -4.57 -4.54
C VAL A 53 4.79 -5.30 -5.64
N SER A 54 4.60 -4.89 -6.88
CA SER A 54 5.29 -5.54 -8.00
C SER A 54 6.80 -5.40 -7.87
N THR A 55 7.26 -4.22 -7.52
CA THR A 55 8.67 -3.96 -7.37
C THR A 55 9.25 -4.78 -6.22
N ARG A 56 8.54 -4.82 -5.10
CA ARG A 56 9.03 -5.57 -3.95
C ARG A 56 9.09 -7.05 -4.24
N ARG A 57 8.12 -7.56 -4.95
CA ARG A 57 8.13 -8.98 -5.26
C ARG A 57 9.33 -9.36 -6.11
N VAL A 58 9.66 -8.50 -7.07
CA VAL A 58 10.82 -8.76 -7.90
C VAL A 58 12.09 -8.77 -7.05
N LEU A 59 12.21 -7.81 -6.15
CA LEU A 59 13.38 -7.75 -5.28
C LEU A 59 13.44 -8.95 -4.36
N ASP A 60 12.31 -9.35 -3.83
CA ASP A 60 12.28 -10.49 -2.93
C ASP A 60 12.70 -11.77 -3.64
N GLU A 61 12.26 -11.93 -4.86
CA GLU A 61 12.62 -13.10 -5.62
C GLU A 61 14.12 -13.13 -5.90
N ASN A 62 14.68 -11.97 -6.16
CA ASN A 62 16.12 -11.91 -6.42
C ASN A 62 16.92 -12.21 -5.18
N ASN A 63 16.37 -11.94 -4.02
CA ASN A 63 17.08 -12.18 -2.79
C ASN A 63 17.01 -13.61 -2.33
N ASN A 64 16.13 -14.36 -2.90
CA ASN A 64 16.05 -15.76 -2.56
C ASN A 64 17.05 -16.56 -3.35
#